data_51ebe00c12cf6f872f6148ad8adda6b1
#
_entry.id   51ebe00c12cf6f872f6148ad8adda6b1
#
_cell.length_a   1.000
_cell.length_b   1.000
_cell.length_c   1.000
_cell.angle_alpha   90.00
_cell.angle_beta   90.00
_cell.angle_gamma   90.00
#
_symmetry.space_group_name_H-M   'P 1'
#
loop_
_entity.id
_entity.type
_entity.pdbx_description
1 polymer ?
#
loop_
_entity_poly.entity_id
_entity_poly.type
_entity_poly.pdbx_seq_one_letter_code
_entity_poly.pdbx_strand_id
1 'polypeptide(L)'
;VSKDRVLIKLASTWEGIKAGEILEKEGIQCNLTLLFGFGQARACAEAGVFLISPFVGRILDWYKAKTGEEYTQETDPGVVSVRAIYEYYKEHGYKTVVMGASFRNTGELIALAGCDRLTVSPGLLQELAATEGTLTQVLKDGGATKKAAEKLTEAEFRFALNQDPMATEKLAEGIRGFVADQNKLEAALSEKL
;
A
#
# COMPACT_ATOMS: atom_id res chain seq x y z
N VAL A 1 -3.20 -4.62 -24.90
CA VAL A 1 -2.75 -5.36 -23.71
C VAL A 1 -3.98 -6.05 -23.08
N SER A 2 -3.81 -7.24 -22.57
CA SER A 2 -4.91 -8.03 -21.95
C SER A 2 -5.34 -7.39 -20.62
N LYS A 3 -6.59 -6.97 -20.52
CA LYS A 3 -7.16 -6.40 -19.28
C LYS A 3 -7.13 -7.41 -18.12
N ASP A 4 -7.25 -8.70 -18.42
CA ASP A 4 -7.31 -9.76 -17.42
C ASP A 4 -5.94 -10.09 -16.78
N ARG A 5 -4.84 -9.57 -17.35
CA ARG A 5 -3.47 -9.91 -16.95
C ARG A 5 -2.66 -8.72 -16.46
N VAL A 6 -3.20 -7.50 -16.53
CA VAL A 6 -2.47 -6.27 -16.23
C VAL A 6 -3.27 -5.40 -15.28
N LEU A 7 -2.63 -4.92 -14.23
CA LEU A 7 -3.11 -3.83 -13.38
C LEU A 7 -2.39 -2.54 -13.77
N ILE A 8 -3.13 -1.46 -13.88
CA ILE A 8 -2.53 -0.13 -14.06
C ILE A 8 -2.12 0.40 -12.69
N LYS A 9 -0.83 0.69 -12.54
CA LYS A 9 -0.28 1.15 -11.27
C LYS A 9 -0.25 2.68 -11.22
N LEU A 10 -0.94 3.25 -10.23
CA LEU A 10 -1.10 4.70 -10.05
C LEU A 10 -0.61 5.12 -8.67
N ALA A 11 0.01 6.30 -8.56
CA ALA A 11 0.34 6.87 -7.26
C ALA A 11 -0.94 7.28 -6.51
N SER A 12 -0.97 7.07 -5.19
CA SER A 12 -2.13 7.39 -4.33
C SER A 12 -2.19 8.88 -3.99
N THR A 13 -2.12 9.73 -5.02
CA THR A 13 -2.54 11.13 -4.96
C THR A 13 -4.05 11.23 -5.17
N TRP A 14 -4.66 12.38 -4.90
CA TRP A 14 -6.08 12.59 -5.22
C TRP A 14 -6.36 12.33 -6.70
N GLU A 15 -5.53 12.88 -7.57
CA GLU A 15 -5.64 12.72 -9.01
C GLU A 15 -5.49 11.25 -9.45
N GLY A 16 -4.50 10.54 -8.89
CA GLY A 16 -4.28 9.12 -9.16
C GLY A 16 -5.44 8.24 -8.71
N ILE A 17 -6.03 8.54 -7.55
CA ILE A 17 -7.20 7.82 -7.01
C ILE A 17 -8.42 8.08 -7.89
N LYS A 18 -8.64 9.32 -8.33
CA LYS A 18 -9.74 9.67 -9.24
C LYS A 18 -9.58 9.06 -10.64
N ALA A 19 -8.36 9.00 -11.16
CA ALA A 19 -8.08 8.26 -12.38
C ALA A 19 -8.39 6.76 -12.21
N GLY A 20 -7.98 6.16 -11.07
CA GLY A 20 -8.33 4.78 -10.73
C GLY A 20 -9.83 4.54 -10.68
N GLU A 21 -10.60 5.43 -10.04
CA GLU A 21 -12.07 5.34 -9.98
C GLU A 21 -12.72 5.31 -11.37
N ILE A 22 -12.17 6.06 -12.34
CA ILE A 22 -12.66 6.07 -13.73
C ILE A 22 -12.28 4.76 -14.44
N LEU A 23 -11.01 4.35 -14.35
CA LEU A 23 -10.51 3.15 -15.00
C LEU A 23 -11.21 1.87 -14.53
N GLU A 24 -11.49 1.75 -13.23
CA GLU A 24 -12.24 0.62 -12.67
C GLU A 24 -13.66 0.53 -13.26
N LYS A 25 -14.34 1.64 -13.47
CA LYS A 25 -15.66 1.69 -14.15
C LYS A 25 -15.57 1.27 -15.60
N GLU A 26 -14.42 1.43 -16.25
CA GLU A 26 -14.13 0.97 -17.61
C GLU A 26 -13.66 -0.49 -17.67
N GLY A 27 -13.61 -1.18 -16.51
CA GLY A 27 -13.15 -2.56 -16.38
C GLY A 27 -11.63 -2.70 -16.49
N ILE A 28 -10.88 -1.64 -16.19
CA ILE A 28 -9.42 -1.65 -16.13
C ILE A 28 -9.01 -1.62 -14.65
N GLN A 29 -8.53 -2.75 -14.15
CA GLN A 29 -8.15 -2.87 -12.75
C GLN A 29 -6.88 -2.08 -12.42
N CYS A 30 -6.87 -1.48 -11.25
CA CYS A 30 -5.80 -0.61 -10.78
C CYS A 30 -5.14 -1.10 -9.50
N ASN A 31 -3.84 -0.80 -9.38
CA ASN A 31 -3.05 -0.93 -8.16
C ASN A 31 -2.61 0.47 -7.71
N LEU A 32 -3.17 0.96 -6.63
CA LEU A 32 -2.80 2.25 -6.05
C LEU A 32 -1.59 2.07 -5.14
N THR A 33 -0.48 2.67 -5.55
CA THR A 33 0.84 2.56 -4.88
C THR A 33 1.26 3.88 -4.22
N LEU A 34 2.43 3.89 -3.59
CA LEU A 34 2.91 5.00 -2.77
C LEU A 34 1.85 5.40 -1.73
N LEU A 35 1.30 4.37 -1.11
CA LEU A 35 0.29 4.50 -0.07
C LEU A 35 0.96 4.37 1.28
N PHE A 36 0.89 5.42 2.08
CA PHE A 36 1.55 5.56 3.37
C PHE A 36 0.58 5.94 4.48
N GLY A 37 -0.44 6.75 4.18
CA GLY A 37 -1.38 7.28 5.17
C GLY A 37 -2.78 6.68 5.07
N PHE A 38 -3.49 6.69 6.21
CA PHE A 38 -4.84 6.13 6.31
C PHE A 38 -5.86 6.86 5.41
N GLY A 39 -5.72 8.19 5.25
CA GLY A 39 -6.57 8.97 4.34
C GLY A 39 -6.48 8.52 2.88
N GLN A 40 -5.27 8.15 2.43
CA GLN A 40 -5.07 7.58 1.10
C GLN A 40 -5.78 6.23 0.96
N ALA A 41 -5.62 5.33 1.96
CA ALA A 41 -6.27 4.02 1.96
C ALA A 41 -7.79 4.16 1.91
N ARG A 42 -8.37 5.03 2.74
CA ARG A 42 -9.80 5.31 2.78
C ARG A 42 -10.31 5.80 1.42
N ALA A 43 -9.68 6.79 0.82
CA ALA A 43 -10.08 7.32 -0.49
C ALA A 43 -9.99 6.26 -1.60
N CYS A 44 -8.99 5.37 -1.56
CA CYS A 44 -8.87 4.25 -2.50
C CYS A 44 -10.03 3.26 -2.39
N ALA A 45 -10.42 2.89 -1.16
CA ALA A 45 -11.56 2.01 -0.92
C ALA A 45 -12.88 2.62 -1.41
N GLU A 46 -13.09 3.90 -1.13
CA GLU A 46 -14.27 4.69 -1.54
C GLU A 46 -14.34 4.86 -3.07
N ALA A 47 -13.18 4.88 -3.75
CA ALA A 47 -13.07 4.88 -5.21
C ALA A 47 -13.34 3.49 -5.83
N GLY A 48 -13.35 2.42 -5.02
CA GLY A 48 -13.60 1.06 -5.48
C GLY A 48 -12.46 0.46 -6.29
N VAL A 49 -11.21 0.89 -6.07
CA VAL A 49 -10.05 0.34 -6.78
C VAL A 49 -9.82 -1.12 -6.41
N PHE A 50 -9.32 -1.90 -7.36
CA PHE A 50 -9.12 -3.33 -7.18
C PHE A 50 -8.10 -3.64 -6.07
N LEU A 51 -6.95 -2.95 -6.05
CA LEU A 51 -5.87 -3.27 -5.14
C LEU A 51 -5.11 -2.02 -4.68
N ILE A 52 -4.68 -2.04 -3.43
CA ILE A 52 -3.73 -1.07 -2.87
C ILE A 52 -2.42 -1.75 -2.45
N SER A 53 -1.31 -1.03 -2.58
CA SER A 53 0.02 -1.46 -2.13
C SER A 53 0.55 -0.51 -1.04
N PRO A 54 0.10 -0.63 0.22
CA PRO A 54 0.68 0.13 1.32
C PRO A 54 2.11 -0.34 1.61
N PHE A 55 3.01 0.61 1.87
CA PHE A 55 4.42 0.35 2.09
C PHE A 55 4.74 0.21 3.57
N VAL A 56 5.17 -0.98 4.00
CA VAL A 56 5.50 -1.28 5.40
C VAL A 56 6.88 -0.73 5.76
N GLY A 57 7.94 -1.21 5.14
CA GLY A 57 9.30 -0.89 5.53
C GLY A 57 9.71 0.55 5.27
N ARG A 58 9.14 1.25 4.26
CA ARG A 58 9.42 2.68 4.08
C ARG A 58 8.81 3.55 5.17
N ILE A 59 7.71 3.12 5.76
CA ILE A 59 7.13 3.75 6.96
C ILE A 59 8.09 3.55 8.14
N LEU A 60 8.51 2.30 8.37
CA LEU A 60 9.50 1.97 9.42
C LEU A 60 10.76 2.82 9.28
N ASP A 61 11.35 2.90 8.09
CA ASP A 61 12.55 3.69 7.82
C ASP A 61 12.39 5.16 8.22
N TRP A 62 11.24 5.76 7.88
CA TRP A 62 10.97 7.15 8.22
C TRP A 62 10.88 7.36 9.74
N TYR A 63 10.15 6.48 10.44
CA TYR A 63 10.01 6.59 11.91
C TYR A 63 11.34 6.35 12.61
N LYS A 64 12.11 5.34 12.23
CA LYS A 64 13.47 5.10 12.78
C LYS A 64 14.39 6.32 12.60
N ALA A 65 14.39 6.91 11.42
CA ALA A 65 15.18 8.11 11.14
C ALA A 65 14.71 9.33 11.95
N LYS A 66 13.39 9.44 12.21
CA LYS A 66 12.81 10.58 12.91
C LYS A 66 12.93 10.50 14.42
N THR A 67 12.77 9.31 14.99
CA THR A 67 12.72 9.11 16.45
C THR A 67 14.03 8.57 17.03
N GLY A 68 14.81 7.84 16.22
CA GLY A 68 15.98 7.08 16.69
C GLY A 68 15.61 5.83 17.48
N GLU A 69 14.33 5.44 17.50
CA GLU A 69 13.84 4.28 18.26
C GLU A 69 13.94 2.99 17.43
N GLU A 70 14.10 1.88 18.13
CA GLU A 70 13.95 0.55 17.57
C GLU A 70 12.51 0.03 17.79
N TYR A 71 11.99 -0.67 16.78
CA TYR A 71 10.63 -1.18 16.79
C TYR A 71 10.63 -2.71 16.74
N THR A 72 9.73 -3.34 17.50
CA THR A 72 9.46 -4.77 17.38
C THR A 72 8.45 -5.01 16.24
N GLN A 73 8.23 -6.26 15.88
CA GLN A 73 7.22 -6.59 14.86
C GLN A 73 5.79 -6.13 15.24
N GLU A 74 5.47 -6.02 16.54
CA GLU A 74 4.19 -5.56 17.04
C GLU A 74 4.06 -4.02 17.05
N THR A 75 5.18 -3.33 17.28
CA THR A 75 5.22 -1.86 17.39
C THR A 75 5.67 -1.18 16.11
N ASP A 76 6.07 -1.94 15.10
CA ASP A 76 6.47 -1.42 13.78
C ASP A 76 5.34 -0.56 13.19
N PRO A 77 5.60 0.74 12.96
CA PRO A 77 4.56 1.66 12.48
C PRO A 77 4.02 1.30 11.10
N GLY A 78 4.81 0.63 10.26
CA GLY A 78 4.35 0.12 8.96
C GLY A 78 3.41 -1.06 9.12
N VAL A 79 3.71 -1.99 10.01
CA VAL A 79 2.84 -3.12 10.35
C VAL A 79 1.54 -2.62 10.97
N VAL A 80 1.61 -1.70 11.93
CA VAL A 80 0.43 -1.10 12.59
C VAL A 80 -0.46 -0.41 11.56
N SER A 81 0.12 0.35 10.64
CA SER A 81 -0.61 1.03 9.57
C SER A 81 -1.35 0.05 8.66
N VAL A 82 -0.68 -0.97 8.13
CA VAL A 82 -1.30 -1.94 7.20
C VAL A 82 -2.36 -2.79 7.91
N ARG A 83 -2.14 -3.16 9.17
CA ARG A 83 -3.15 -3.85 9.98
C ARG A 83 -4.42 -3.01 10.12
N ALA A 84 -4.28 -1.75 10.49
CA ALA A 84 -5.43 -0.84 10.64
C ALA A 84 -6.20 -0.65 9.32
N ILE A 85 -5.50 -0.56 8.18
CA ILE A 85 -6.12 -0.49 6.85
C ILE A 85 -6.89 -1.76 6.54
N TYR A 86 -6.28 -2.94 6.78
CA TYR A 86 -6.91 -4.24 6.55
C TYR A 86 -8.20 -4.38 7.37
N GLU A 87 -8.13 -4.14 8.66
CA GLU A 87 -9.26 -4.22 9.58
C GLU A 87 -10.38 -3.26 9.16
N TYR A 88 -10.06 -2.02 8.84
CA TYR A 88 -11.02 -1.04 8.36
C TYR A 88 -11.73 -1.51 7.07
N TYR A 89 -10.97 -2.05 6.12
CA TYR A 89 -11.56 -2.54 4.87
C TYR A 89 -12.52 -3.71 5.09
N LYS A 90 -12.14 -4.67 5.93
CA LYS A 90 -12.99 -5.83 6.24
C LYS A 90 -14.23 -5.42 7.04
N GLU A 91 -14.06 -4.60 8.08
CA GLU A 91 -15.19 -4.10 8.89
C GLU A 91 -16.24 -3.34 8.07
N HIS A 92 -15.82 -2.58 7.06
CA HIS A 92 -16.70 -1.80 6.20
C HIS A 92 -17.13 -2.53 4.91
N GLY A 93 -16.69 -3.76 4.72
CA GLY A 93 -17.06 -4.59 3.57
C GLY A 93 -16.49 -4.14 2.23
N TYR A 94 -15.41 -3.35 2.24
CA TYR A 94 -14.71 -2.97 1.03
C TYR A 94 -14.06 -4.18 0.36
N LYS A 95 -14.14 -4.24 -0.98
CA LYS A 95 -13.61 -5.35 -1.79
C LYS A 95 -12.18 -5.14 -2.25
N THR A 96 -11.64 -3.96 -2.06
CA THR A 96 -10.26 -3.62 -2.42
C THR A 96 -9.28 -4.53 -1.69
N VAL A 97 -8.39 -5.14 -2.46
CA VAL A 97 -7.35 -6.05 -1.96
C VAL A 97 -6.25 -5.25 -1.28
N VAL A 98 -5.88 -5.62 -0.07
CA VAL A 98 -4.73 -5.04 0.65
C VAL A 98 -3.50 -5.89 0.39
N MET A 99 -2.50 -5.35 -0.30
CA MET A 99 -1.23 -6.01 -0.58
C MET A 99 -0.09 -5.28 0.12
N GLY A 100 0.30 -5.74 1.31
CA GLY A 100 1.49 -5.21 2.00
C GLY A 100 2.73 -5.31 1.11
N ALA A 101 3.55 -4.27 1.10
CA ALA A 101 4.70 -4.15 0.21
C ALA A 101 5.91 -3.48 0.89
N SER A 102 7.09 -3.62 0.27
CA SER A 102 8.32 -2.94 0.72
C SER A 102 8.79 -3.36 2.11
N PHE A 103 8.87 -4.66 2.35
CA PHE A 103 9.30 -5.23 3.63
C PHE A 103 10.82 -5.09 3.87
N ARG A 104 11.22 -5.00 5.13
CA ARG A 104 12.62 -4.93 5.59
C ARG A 104 13.09 -6.20 6.26
N ASN A 105 12.18 -6.95 6.88
CA ASN A 105 12.50 -8.17 7.62
C ASN A 105 11.33 -9.15 7.62
N THR A 106 11.59 -10.39 8.01
CA THR A 106 10.59 -11.45 8.08
C THR A 106 9.57 -11.25 9.20
N GLY A 107 9.93 -10.52 10.26
CA GLY A 107 9.02 -10.17 11.35
C GLY A 107 7.81 -9.36 10.89
N GLU A 108 8.01 -8.39 9.97
CA GLU A 108 6.92 -7.63 9.35
C GLU A 108 5.95 -8.54 8.59
N LEU A 109 6.49 -9.55 7.87
CA LEU A 109 5.68 -10.52 7.11
C LEU A 109 4.86 -11.41 8.04
N ILE A 110 5.48 -11.92 9.10
CA ILE A 110 4.83 -12.76 10.10
C ILE A 110 3.71 -11.98 10.81
N ALA A 111 3.96 -10.72 11.17
CA ALA A 111 2.98 -9.85 11.83
C ALA A 111 1.78 -9.49 10.93
N LEU A 112 1.91 -9.66 9.62
CA LEU A 112 0.84 -9.45 8.64
C LEU A 112 0.31 -10.76 8.03
N ALA A 113 0.63 -11.90 8.63
CA ALA A 113 0.14 -13.20 8.18
C ALA A 113 -1.40 -13.24 8.16
N GLY A 114 -1.98 -13.50 7.00
CA GLY A 114 -3.42 -13.44 6.74
C GLY A 114 -3.87 -12.17 5.99
N CYS A 115 -2.97 -11.22 5.71
CA CYS A 115 -3.23 -10.14 4.77
C CYS A 115 -3.65 -10.72 3.40
N ASP A 116 -4.47 -10.00 2.65
CA ASP A 116 -4.98 -10.50 1.36
C ASP A 116 -3.84 -10.88 0.41
N ARG A 117 -2.78 -10.08 0.35
CA ARG A 117 -1.55 -10.32 -0.42
C ARG A 117 -0.34 -9.67 0.24
N LEU A 118 0.84 -10.20 -0.08
CA LEU A 118 2.14 -9.64 0.32
C LEU A 118 3.09 -9.67 -0.88
N THR A 119 3.72 -8.54 -1.17
CA THR A 119 4.80 -8.45 -2.17
C THR A 119 6.14 -8.64 -1.46
N VAL A 120 6.70 -9.83 -1.58
CA VAL A 120 7.90 -10.25 -0.86
C VAL A 120 9.10 -10.31 -1.80
N SER A 121 10.24 -9.76 -1.38
CA SER A 121 11.48 -9.84 -2.15
C SER A 121 12.05 -11.28 -2.17
N PRO A 122 12.82 -11.67 -3.19
CA PRO A 122 13.42 -13.00 -3.24
C PRO A 122 14.27 -13.35 -2.02
N GLY A 123 15.01 -12.37 -1.47
CA GLY A 123 15.82 -12.58 -0.27
C GLY A 123 14.98 -12.93 0.96
N LEU A 124 13.91 -12.18 1.21
CA LEU A 124 12.99 -12.47 2.33
C LEU A 124 12.22 -13.79 2.12
N LEU A 125 11.90 -14.17 0.88
CA LEU A 125 11.31 -15.48 0.60
C LEU A 125 12.26 -16.62 0.94
N GLN A 126 13.55 -16.48 0.62
CA GLN A 126 14.58 -17.47 0.97
C GLN A 126 14.75 -17.56 2.50
N GLU A 127 14.76 -16.44 3.20
CA GLU A 127 14.84 -16.39 4.65
C GLU A 127 13.65 -17.08 5.31
N LEU A 128 12.41 -16.79 4.84
CA LEU A 128 11.21 -17.46 5.31
C LEU A 128 11.25 -18.98 5.06
N ALA A 129 11.72 -19.40 3.88
CA ALA A 129 11.82 -20.82 3.55
C ALA A 129 12.85 -21.58 4.41
N ALA A 130 13.87 -20.88 4.91
CA ALA A 130 14.87 -21.43 5.81
C ALA A 130 14.48 -21.37 7.29
N THR A 131 13.39 -20.68 7.63
CA THR A 131 12.92 -20.51 9.00
C THR A 131 11.94 -21.62 9.36
N GLU A 132 12.27 -22.38 10.37
CA GLU A 132 11.38 -23.41 10.94
C GLU A 132 10.48 -22.80 12.01
N GLY A 133 9.26 -23.32 12.15
CA GLY A 133 8.33 -22.91 13.19
C GLY A 133 6.87 -22.95 12.72
N THR A 134 5.98 -22.61 13.64
CA THR A 134 4.54 -22.52 13.35
C THR A 134 4.17 -21.09 13.02
N LEU A 135 3.66 -20.85 11.81
CA LEU A 135 3.09 -19.57 11.42
C LEU A 135 1.63 -19.49 11.87
N THR A 136 1.33 -18.54 12.73
CA THR A 136 -0.06 -18.27 13.16
C THR A 136 -0.66 -17.19 12.28
N GLN A 137 -1.88 -17.42 11.78
CA GLN A 137 -2.61 -16.38 11.07
C GLN A 137 -3.00 -15.25 12.03
N VAL A 138 -2.50 -14.05 11.78
CA VAL A 138 -2.73 -12.84 12.59
C VAL A 138 -3.96 -12.08 12.12
N LEU A 139 -4.05 -11.82 10.81
CA LEU A 139 -5.16 -11.08 10.20
C LEU A 139 -6.25 -12.05 9.74
N LYS A 140 -7.50 -11.75 10.12
CA LYS A 140 -8.66 -12.56 9.76
C LYS A 140 -9.77 -11.64 9.26
N ASP A 141 -10.41 -12.04 8.15
CA ASP A 141 -11.61 -11.37 7.68
C ASP A 141 -12.81 -11.84 8.54
N GLY A 142 -13.24 -10.97 9.43
CA GLY A 142 -14.42 -11.20 10.28
C GLY A 142 -15.74 -10.83 9.61
N GLY A 143 -15.70 -10.40 8.36
CA GLY A 143 -16.85 -9.89 7.62
C GLY A 143 -17.22 -8.44 7.96
N ALA A 144 -18.14 -7.89 7.19
CA ALA A 144 -18.58 -6.52 7.36
C ALA A 144 -19.48 -6.37 8.60
N THR A 145 -19.07 -5.49 9.52
CA THR A 145 -19.82 -5.16 10.74
C THR A 145 -20.29 -3.71 10.76
N LYS A 146 -19.75 -2.88 9.86
CA LYS A 146 -20.04 -1.45 9.75
C LYS A 146 -20.47 -1.10 8.31
N LYS A 147 -21.29 -0.06 8.17
CA LYS A 147 -21.59 0.50 6.85
C LYS A 147 -20.37 1.23 6.30
N ALA A 148 -20.27 1.34 4.98
CA ALA A 148 -19.28 2.18 4.34
C ALA A 148 -19.40 3.63 4.89
N ALA A 149 -18.26 4.23 5.17
CA ALA A 149 -18.23 5.63 5.60
C ALA A 149 -18.62 6.56 4.44
N GLU A 150 -19.02 7.78 4.79
CA GLU A 150 -19.20 8.82 3.78
C GLU A 150 -17.89 9.08 3.04
N LYS A 151 -17.97 9.30 1.72
CA LYS A 151 -16.79 9.54 0.90
C LYS A 151 -16.06 10.81 1.32
N LEU A 152 -14.73 10.72 1.37
CA LEU A 152 -13.91 11.91 1.56
C LEU A 152 -14.08 12.89 0.39
N THR A 153 -14.23 14.16 0.74
CA THR A 153 -14.07 15.25 -0.22
C THR A 153 -12.60 15.45 -0.54
N GLU A 154 -12.31 16.13 -1.64
CA GLU A 154 -10.93 16.50 -1.99
C GLU A 154 -10.25 17.31 -0.89
N ALA A 155 -10.97 18.27 -0.31
CA ALA A 155 -10.44 19.11 0.76
C ALA A 155 -10.05 18.28 2.01
N GLU A 156 -10.91 17.36 2.44
CA GLU A 156 -10.62 16.46 3.56
C GLU A 156 -9.44 15.52 3.27
N PHE A 157 -9.36 14.97 2.06
CA PHE A 157 -8.22 14.14 1.64
C PHE A 157 -6.91 14.91 1.70
N ARG A 158 -6.87 16.10 1.08
CA ARG A 158 -5.66 16.93 1.04
C ARG A 158 -5.26 17.41 2.43
N PHE A 159 -6.23 17.75 3.26
CA PHE A 159 -5.97 18.12 4.64
C PHE A 159 -5.41 16.95 5.45
N ALA A 160 -6.03 15.76 5.39
CA ALA A 160 -5.56 14.56 6.07
C ALA A 160 -4.15 14.16 5.63
N LEU A 161 -3.86 14.21 4.32
CA LEU A 161 -2.52 13.92 3.80
C LEU A 161 -1.48 14.92 4.32
N ASN A 162 -1.82 16.21 4.33
CA ASN A 162 -0.91 17.26 4.78
C ASN A 162 -0.65 17.21 6.30
N GLN A 163 -1.60 16.70 7.09
CA GLN A 163 -1.43 16.50 8.54
C GLN A 163 -0.52 15.32 8.89
N ASP A 164 -0.25 14.45 7.93
CA ASP A 164 0.65 13.29 8.06
C ASP A 164 2.00 13.60 7.35
N PRO A 165 3.02 14.06 8.09
CA PRO A 165 4.31 14.41 7.49
C PRO A 165 5.00 13.20 6.86
N MET A 166 4.88 12.01 7.45
CA MET A 166 5.45 10.79 6.90
C MET A 166 4.83 10.45 5.55
N ALA A 167 3.51 10.44 5.45
CA ALA A 167 2.82 10.15 4.19
C ALA A 167 3.13 11.20 3.12
N THR A 168 3.12 12.49 3.46
CA THR A 168 3.41 13.58 2.53
C THR A 168 4.83 13.51 1.98
N GLU A 169 5.82 13.33 2.86
CA GLU A 169 7.23 13.25 2.48
C GLU A 169 7.51 12.02 1.62
N LYS A 170 7.03 10.84 2.04
CA LYS A 170 7.29 9.58 1.34
C LYS A 170 6.54 9.45 0.02
N LEU A 171 5.35 10.00 -0.10
CA LEU A 171 4.63 10.09 -1.37
C LEU A 171 5.40 10.94 -2.38
N ALA A 172 5.80 12.15 -1.99
CA ALA A 172 6.53 13.06 -2.86
C ALA A 172 7.91 12.50 -3.27
N GLU A 173 8.66 11.91 -2.33
CA GLU A 173 9.93 11.22 -2.60
C GLU A 173 9.73 10.06 -3.59
N GLY A 174 8.70 9.23 -3.37
CA GLY A 174 8.40 8.09 -4.22
C GLY A 174 8.04 8.48 -5.65
N ILE A 175 7.25 9.55 -5.83
CA ILE A 175 6.91 10.08 -7.16
C ILE A 175 8.18 10.53 -7.89
N ARG A 176 9.05 11.30 -7.23
CA ARG A 176 10.32 11.74 -7.85
C ARG A 176 11.19 10.55 -8.27
N GLY A 177 11.29 9.53 -7.42
CA GLY A 177 12.03 8.30 -7.73
C GLY A 177 11.46 7.57 -8.95
N PHE A 178 10.15 7.39 -9.02
CA PHE A 178 9.50 6.72 -10.14
C PHE A 178 9.61 7.50 -11.45
N VAL A 179 9.55 8.84 -11.41
CA VAL A 179 9.82 9.67 -12.59
C VAL A 179 11.25 9.50 -13.09
N ALA A 180 12.23 9.49 -12.17
CA ALA A 180 13.63 9.25 -12.54
C ALA A 180 13.83 7.87 -13.19
N ASP A 181 13.16 6.82 -12.69
CA ASP A 181 13.25 5.48 -13.27
C ASP A 181 12.50 5.38 -14.62
N GLN A 182 11.37 6.07 -14.77
CA GLN A 182 10.68 6.17 -16.06
C GLN A 182 11.57 6.82 -17.13
N ASN A 183 12.24 7.91 -16.81
CA ASN A 183 13.16 8.58 -17.73
C ASN A 183 14.32 7.66 -18.15
N LYS A 184 14.84 6.83 -17.23
CA LYS A 184 15.87 5.83 -17.57
C LYS A 184 15.34 4.76 -18.53
N LEU A 185 14.10 4.29 -18.29
CA LEU A 185 13.46 3.31 -19.18
C LEU A 185 13.25 3.88 -20.58
N GLU A 186 12.75 5.11 -20.68
CA GLU A 186 12.52 5.80 -21.96
C GLU A 186 13.83 6.00 -22.73
N ALA A 187 14.91 6.41 -22.05
CA ALA A 187 16.23 6.53 -22.65
C ALA A 187 16.74 5.18 -23.19
N ALA A 188 16.64 4.12 -22.37
CA ALA A 188 17.07 2.78 -22.78
C ALA A 188 16.26 2.19 -23.95
N LEU A 189 15.00 2.55 -24.07
CA LEU A 189 14.17 2.16 -25.22
C LEU A 189 14.53 2.96 -26.48
N SER A 190 14.77 4.27 -26.32
CA SER A 190 15.13 5.16 -27.44
C SER A 190 16.47 4.77 -28.08
N GLU A 191 17.41 4.23 -27.30
CA GLU A 191 18.67 3.72 -27.83
C GLU A 191 18.53 2.45 -28.72
N LYS A 192 17.36 1.79 -28.66
CA LYS A 192 17.08 0.56 -29.41
C LYS A 192 16.18 0.76 -30.62
N LEU A 193 15.66 1.96 -30.79
CA LEU A 193 14.84 2.36 -31.94
C LEU A 193 15.69 3.06 -33.01
#